data_3b6e0114477e3c1f70efa84bf2f580ba
#
_entry.id   3b6e0114477e3c1f70efa84bf2f580ba
#
_cell.length_a   1.000
_cell.length_b   1.000
_cell.length_c   1.000
_cell.angle_alpha   90.00
_cell.angle_beta   90.00
_cell.angle_gamma   90.00
#
_symmetry.space_group_name_H-M   'P 1'
#
loop_
_entity.id
_entity.type
_entity.pdbx_description
1 polymer ?
#
loop_
_entity_poly.entity_id
_entity_poly.type
_entity_poly.pdbx_seq_one_letter_code
_entity_poly.pdbx_strand_id
1 'polypeptide(L)'
;MDTNILWGMSLRGSSAELLRAISASNVERVAVPWLVMEELAAKQALAYQEKYEAADKALRDLKRATPWGNVQGPGSRDLERARAHWRKEYGHLVDILPMKEGAYREGAYREANQIAPCRTVRSNGKGYKIGARDAAIWLTAIDYAEDHDDELVYFVSGNTTDFGDGTKLPDAMFADIVHIADRFEVLTSLDEVISRFTKPAEADAEQVEEALRTPSSLAALTEYAASTTAFTHPFMCNTNPHRGVGIESHSFADQWIGPPSAALDSVRDVSAHRIGSHVWCTATVRWLLQGFGALYRSPRSAVIGVAWETRVLLSPTGAEPKLTFLRHMGSRLLRPDDVVRLPSLWAEGLDSEAGEPGPEKTELLLQLLTDDAGARSVRELQLKRWMEDWHPTWRGQGDHNPSAE
;
A
#
# COMPACT_ATOMS: atom_id res chain seq x y z
N MET A 1 -16.02 -3.27 -9.75
CA MET A 1 -15.43 -2.35 -10.77
C MET A 1 -14.82 -3.14 -11.90
N ASP A 2 -14.85 -2.59 -13.10
CA ASP A 2 -14.25 -3.18 -14.30
C ASP A 2 -12.78 -2.72 -14.50
N THR A 3 -12.03 -3.45 -15.33
CA THR A 3 -10.61 -3.24 -15.63
C THR A 3 -10.30 -1.82 -16.11
N ASN A 4 -11.14 -1.23 -16.95
CA ASN A 4 -10.88 0.07 -17.57
C ASN A 4 -10.87 1.23 -16.55
N ILE A 5 -11.63 1.13 -15.47
CA ILE A 5 -11.67 2.12 -14.38
C ILE A 5 -10.31 2.17 -13.67
N LEU A 6 -9.77 0.99 -13.30
CA LEU A 6 -8.52 0.92 -12.53
C LEU A 6 -7.27 1.05 -13.41
N TRP A 7 -7.33 0.62 -14.68
CA TRP A 7 -6.20 0.73 -15.61
C TRP A 7 -5.81 2.17 -15.92
N GLY A 8 -6.79 3.05 -16.11
CA GLY A 8 -6.56 4.48 -16.39
C GLY A 8 -6.14 5.31 -15.17
N MET A 9 -6.20 4.73 -13.98
CA MET A 9 -5.97 5.43 -12.73
C MET A 9 -4.53 5.25 -12.23
N SER A 10 -3.90 6.36 -11.82
CA SER A 10 -2.64 6.28 -11.08
C SER A 10 -2.90 5.76 -9.66
N LEU A 11 -2.24 4.66 -9.27
CA LEU A 11 -2.33 4.12 -7.90
C LEU A 11 -1.81 5.09 -6.81
N ARG A 12 -1.11 6.14 -7.23
CA ARG A 12 -0.61 7.23 -6.36
C ARG A 12 -1.39 8.53 -6.53
N GLY A 13 -2.46 8.53 -7.30
CA GLY A 13 -3.29 9.69 -7.56
C GLY A 13 -4.40 9.87 -6.52
N SER A 14 -5.03 11.05 -6.53
CA SER A 14 -6.13 11.41 -5.62
C SER A 14 -7.32 10.45 -5.69
N SER A 15 -7.67 9.98 -6.88
CA SER A 15 -8.76 9.02 -7.07
C SER A 15 -8.50 7.68 -6.36
N ALA A 16 -7.25 7.17 -6.41
CA ALA A 16 -6.88 5.96 -5.67
C ALA A 16 -6.87 6.20 -4.15
N GLU A 17 -6.47 7.39 -3.71
CA GLU A 17 -6.54 7.78 -2.30
C GLU A 17 -8.00 7.80 -1.81
N LEU A 18 -8.91 8.35 -2.59
CA LEU A 18 -10.33 8.37 -2.24
C LEU A 18 -10.95 6.96 -2.22
N LEU A 19 -10.62 6.09 -3.16
CA LEU A 19 -11.06 4.69 -3.11
C LEU A 19 -10.54 3.97 -1.86
N ARG A 20 -9.26 4.19 -1.48
CA ARG A 20 -8.74 3.66 -0.22
C ARG A 20 -9.47 4.24 0.99
N ALA A 21 -9.80 5.53 0.95
CA ALA A 21 -10.57 6.17 2.00
C ALA A 21 -11.97 5.57 2.15
N ILE A 22 -12.67 5.35 1.03
CA ILE A 22 -13.99 4.69 1.01
C ILE A 22 -13.87 3.28 1.61
N SER A 23 -12.93 2.48 1.14
CA SER A 23 -12.71 1.13 1.65
C SER A 23 -12.30 1.12 3.13
N ALA A 24 -11.37 2.00 3.55
CA ALA A 24 -10.90 2.07 4.93
C ALA A 24 -11.95 2.60 5.91
N SER A 25 -12.94 3.37 5.43
CA SER A 25 -14.06 3.83 6.25
C SER A 25 -15.00 2.70 6.68
N ASN A 26 -14.90 1.53 6.05
CA ASN A 26 -15.84 0.40 6.18
C ASN A 26 -17.32 0.81 5.96
N VAL A 27 -17.57 1.87 5.20
CA VAL A 27 -18.92 2.30 4.79
C VAL A 27 -19.31 1.57 3.53
N GLU A 28 -18.35 1.42 2.61
CA GLU A 28 -18.56 0.76 1.33
C GLU A 28 -17.41 -0.20 1.02
N ARG A 29 -17.75 -1.32 0.41
CA ARG A 29 -16.79 -2.30 -0.08
C ARG A 29 -16.41 -2.00 -1.52
N VAL A 30 -15.11 -1.84 -1.78
CA VAL A 30 -14.58 -1.65 -3.12
C VAL A 30 -14.01 -2.98 -3.60
N ALA A 31 -14.63 -3.57 -4.62
CA ALA A 31 -14.25 -4.91 -5.08
C ALA A 31 -14.16 -5.03 -6.60
N VAL A 32 -13.41 -6.02 -7.07
CA VAL A 32 -13.31 -6.42 -8.48
C VAL A 32 -13.48 -7.93 -8.64
N PRO A 33 -14.11 -8.41 -9.70
CA PRO A 33 -14.05 -9.81 -10.07
C PRO A 33 -12.60 -10.29 -10.24
N TRP A 34 -12.32 -11.53 -9.89
CA TRP A 34 -11.00 -12.15 -10.05
C TRP A 34 -10.40 -11.94 -11.46
N LEU A 35 -11.23 -12.04 -12.49
CA LEU A 35 -10.80 -11.85 -13.88
C LEU A 35 -10.28 -10.43 -14.15
N VAL A 36 -10.88 -9.41 -13.55
CA VAL A 36 -10.40 -8.02 -13.62
C VAL A 36 -9.00 -7.89 -13.00
N MET A 37 -8.76 -8.51 -11.84
CA MET A 37 -7.45 -8.53 -11.22
C MET A 37 -6.40 -9.19 -12.13
N GLU A 38 -6.73 -10.32 -12.74
CA GLU A 38 -5.85 -11.02 -13.67
C GLU A 38 -5.57 -10.20 -14.93
N GLU A 39 -6.56 -9.50 -15.47
CA GLU A 39 -6.37 -8.61 -16.61
C GLU A 39 -5.45 -7.43 -16.29
N LEU A 40 -5.63 -6.80 -15.12
CA LEU A 40 -4.76 -5.71 -14.66
C LEU A 40 -3.32 -6.19 -14.51
N ALA A 41 -3.10 -7.31 -13.84
CA ALA A 41 -1.78 -7.88 -13.65
C ALA A 41 -1.13 -8.29 -14.99
N ALA A 42 -1.92 -8.87 -15.92
CA ALA A 42 -1.45 -9.25 -17.24
C ALA A 42 -1.05 -8.02 -18.07
N LYS A 43 -1.86 -6.96 -18.11
CA LYS A 43 -1.55 -5.71 -18.81
C LYS A 43 -0.25 -5.09 -18.32
N GLN A 44 -0.04 -5.04 -16.99
CA GLN A 44 1.19 -4.53 -16.39
C GLN A 44 2.40 -5.40 -16.73
N ALA A 45 2.25 -6.72 -16.71
CA ALA A 45 3.33 -7.64 -17.06
C ALA A 45 3.72 -7.54 -18.55
N LEU A 46 2.76 -7.32 -19.44
CA LEU A 46 3.02 -7.06 -20.86
C LEU A 46 3.76 -5.73 -21.05
N ALA A 47 3.35 -4.67 -20.37
CA ALA A 47 4.06 -3.39 -20.40
C ALA A 47 5.50 -3.53 -19.87
N TYR A 48 5.71 -4.29 -18.81
CA TYR A 48 7.06 -4.64 -18.32
C TYR A 48 7.85 -5.41 -19.37
N GLN A 49 7.24 -6.40 -20.03
CA GLN A 49 7.89 -7.19 -21.09
C GLN A 49 8.39 -6.31 -22.22
N GLU A 50 7.57 -5.39 -22.73
CA GLU A 50 7.93 -4.47 -23.79
C GLU A 50 9.14 -3.59 -23.40
N LYS A 51 9.14 -3.06 -22.18
CA LYS A 51 10.25 -2.25 -21.66
C LYS A 51 11.53 -3.08 -21.49
N TYR A 52 11.40 -4.31 -20.99
CA TYR A 52 12.53 -5.22 -20.85
C TYR A 52 13.15 -5.56 -22.20
N GLU A 53 12.35 -5.89 -23.23
CA GLU A 53 12.83 -6.23 -24.57
C GLU A 53 13.51 -5.03 -25.25
N ALA A 54 12.97 -3.82 -25.05
CA ALA A 54 13.59 -2.59 -25.54
C ALA A 54 14.95 -2.33 -24.86
N ALA A 55 15.04 -2.49 -23.54
CA ALA A 55 16.28 -2.33 -22.79
C ALA A 55 17.32 -3.38 -23.18
N ASP A 56 16.93 -4.64 -23.33
CA ASP A 56 17.83 -5.72 -23.73
C ASP A 56 18.39 -5.50 -25.16
N LYS A 57 17.54 -5.02 -26.07
CA LYS A 57 17.97 -4.63 -27.43
C LYS A 57 19.00 -3.49 -27.35
N ALA A 58 18.70 -2.42 -26.60
CA ALA A 58 19.61 -1.28 -26.47
C ALA A 58 20.96 -1.69 -25.87
N LEU A 59 20.95 -2.60 -24.90
CA LEU A 59 22.17 -3.15 -24.28
C LEU A 59 22.99 -4.01 -25.25
N ARG A 60 22.35 -4.82 -26.08
CA ARG A 60 23.04 -5.58 -27.14
C ARG A 60 23.71 -4.64 -28.12
N ASP A 61 23.05 -3.57 -28.54
CA ASP A 61 23.59 -2.57 -29.47
C ASP A 61 24.77 -1.82 -28.83
N LEU A 62 24.67 -1.44 -27.55
CA LEU A 62 25.76 -0.83 -26.78
C LEU A 62 26.96 -1.77 -26.67
N LYS A 63 26.76 -3.06 -26.37
CA LYS A 63 27.82 -4.07 -26.29
C LYS A 63 28.58 -4.19 -27.64
N ARG A 64 27.89 -4.10 -28.77
CA ARG A 64 28.53 -4.13 -30.10
C ARG A 64 29.37 -2.87 -30.37
N ALA A 65 28.90 -1.74 -29.86
CA ALA A 65 29.58 -0.45 -30.06
C ALA A 65 30.75 -0.20 -29.09
N THR A 66 30.85 -0.99 -27.99
CA THR A 66 31.83 -0.81 -26.94
C THR A 66 32.91 -1.89 -27.02
N PRO A 67 34.14 -1.59 -27.52
CA PRO A 67 35.23 -2.58 -27.63
C PRO A 67 35.88 -2.91 -26.29
N TRP A 68 35.59 -2.18 -25.26
CA TRP A 68 36.09 -2.36 -23.90
C TRP A 68 34.92 -2.40 -22.89
N GLY A 69 35.07 -3.15 -21.82
CA GLY A 69 34.18 -3.15 -20.68
C GLY A 69 33.10 -4.23 -20.72
N ASN A 70 32.68 -4.59 -19.51
CA ASN A 70 31.61 -5.56 -19.30
C ASN A 70 30.30 -4.82 -19.02
N VAL A 71 29.47 -4.66 -20.02
CA VAL A 71 28.14 -4.07 -19.89
C VAL A 71 27.21 -5.13 -19.33
N GLN A 72 26.77 -4.97 -18.07
CA GLN A 72 25.83 -5.88 -17.43
C GLN A 72 24.40 -5.67 -17.99
N GLY A 73 23.68 -6.76 -18.17
CA GLY A 73 22.29 -6.74 -18.60
C GLY A 73 21.31 -6.57 -17.42
N PRO A 74 20.01 -6.38 -17.73
CA PRO A 74 18.98 -6.19 -16.70
C PRO A 74 18.63 -7.47 -15.90
N GLY A 75 19.42 -8.54 -16.03
CA GLY A 75 19.13 -9.83 -15.40
C GLY A 75 18.12 -10.69 -16.20
N SER A 76 17.52 -11.69 -15.59
CA SER A 76 16.51 -12.53 -16.22
C SER A 76 15.13 -11.87 -16.14
N ARG A 77 14.38 -11.98 -17.25
CA ARG A 77 12.97 -11.54 -17.30
C ARG A 77 12.11 -12.47 -16.44
N ASP A 78 11.32 -11.90 -15.54
CA ASP A 78 10.39 -12.64 -14.68
C ASP A 78 8.99 -12.00 -14.76
N LEU A 79 8.15 -12.54 -15.64
CA LEU A 79 6.79 -12.04 -15.85
C LEU A 79 5.85 -12.44 -14.71
N GLU A 80 6.08 -13.59 -14.06
CA GLU A 80 5.21 -14.00 -12.96
C GLU A 80 5.46 -13.16 -11.72
N ARG A 81 6.71 -12.84 -11.44
CA ARG A 81 7.04 -11.87 -10.39
C ARG A 81 6.41 -10.49 -10.65
N ALA A 82 6.38 -10.06 -11.91
CA ALA A 82 5.70 -8.81 -12.28
C ALA A 82 4.18 -8.90 -12.03
N ARG A 83 3.53 -10.02 -12.43
CA ARG A 83 2.09 -10.23 -12.14
C ARG A 83 1.81 -10.29 -10.65
N ALA A 84 2.60 -11.04 -9.89
CA ALA A 84 2.44 -11.17 -8.45
C ALA A 84 2.58 -9.81 -7.74
N HIS A 85 3.56 -8.99 -8.14
CA HIS A 85 3.71 -7.63 -7.64
C HIS A 85 2.45 -6.79 -7.88
N TRP A 86 1.91 -6.78 -9.10
CA TRP A 86 0.75 -5.96 -9.42
C TRP A 86 -0.55 -6.47 -8.80
N ARG A 87 -0.74 -7.79 -8.66
CA ARG A 87 -1.85 -8.34 -7.87
C ARG A 87 -1.81 -7.83 -6.44
N LYS A 88 -0.62 -7.77 -5.84
CA LYS A 88 -0.44 -7.21 -4.48
C LYS A 88 -0.76 -5.71 -4.44
N GLU A 89 -0.22 -4.92 -5.38
CA GLU A 89 -0.45 -3.46 -5.41
C GLU A 89 -1.93 -3.09 -5.60
N TYR A 90 -2.63 -3.76 -6.53
CA TYR A 90 -4.07 -3.57 -6.69
C TYR A 90 -4.87 -4.15 -5.52
N GLY A 91 -4.43 -5.25 -4.91
CA GLY A 91 -5.06 -5.84 -3.73
C GLY A 91 -5.02 -4.97 -2.47
N HIS A 92 -4.16 -3.95 -2.43
CA HIS A 92 -4.21 -2.90 -1.40
C HIS A 92 -5.28 -1.84 -1.66
N LEU A 93 -5.94 -1.89 -2.81
CA LEU A 93 -6.94 -0.92 -3.22
C LEU A 93 -8.35 -1.51 -3.26
N VAL A 94 -8.46 -2.80 -3.64
CA VAL A 94 -9.74 -3.46 -3.90
C VAL A 94 -9.73 -4.90 -3.39
N ASP A 95 -10.90 -5.37 -2.97
CA ASP A 95 -11.15 -6.78 -2.67
C ASP A 95 -11.33 -7.59 -3.96
N ILE A 96 -11.04 -8.87 -3.91
CA ILE A 96 -11.22 -9.78 -5.04
C ILE A 96 -12.47 -10.63 -4.84
N LEU A 97 -13.43 -10.51 -5.75
CA LEU A 97 -14.61 -11.36 -5.77
C LEU A 97 -14.28 -12.66 -6.52
N PRO A 98 -14.52 -13.82 -5.90
CA PRO A 98 -14.38 -15.11 -6.59
C PRO A 98 -15.41 -15.21 -7.70
N MET A 99 -15.05 -15.83 -8.82
CA MET A 99 -15.97 -16.09 -9.92
C MET A 99 -16.53 -17.50 -9.83
N LYS A 100 -17.85 -17.62 -9.97
CA LYS A 100 -18.51 -18.92 -10.07
C LYS A 100 -18.27 -19.55 -11.45
N GLU A 101 -18.21 -20.88 -11.51
CA GLU A 101 -18.03 -21.60 -12.78
C GLU A 101 -19.15 -21.27 -13.80
N GLY A 102 -20.37 -21.02 -13.32
CA GLY A 102 -21.50 -20.58 -14.12
C GLY A 102 -21.24 -19.31 -14.92
N ALA A 103 -20.59 -18.31 -14.32
CA ALA A 103 -20.26 -17.05 -14.97
C ALA A 103 -19.31 -17.25 -16.18
N TYR A 104 -18.34 -18.15 -16.08
CA TYR A 104 -17.46 -18.48 -17.20
C TYR A 104 -18.19 -19.21 -18.33
N ARG A 105 -19.01 -20.19 -17.99
CA ARG A 105 -19.77 -20.97 -18.99
C ARG A 105 -20.75 -20.09 -19.72
N GLU A 106 -21.49 -19.28 -19.00
CA GLU A 106 -22.44 -18.33 -19.58
C GLU A 106 -21.72 -17.25 -20.43
N GLY A 107 -20.58 -16.74 -19.96
CA GLY A 107 -19.76 -15.81 -20.73
C GLY A 107 -19.33 -16.40 -22.09
N ALA A 108 -18.85 -17.63 -22.10
CA ALA A 108 -18.50 -18.33 -23.35
C ALA A 108 -19.70 -18.58 -24.23
N TYR A 109 -20.86 -18.94 -23.65
CA TYR A 109 -22.12 -19.13 -24.38
C TYR A 109 -22.58 -17.82 -25.04
N ARG A 110 -22.53 -16.68 -24.29
CA ARG A 110 -22.92 -15.39 -24.84
C ARG A 110 -22.02 -14.94 -25.98
N GLU A 111 -20.70 -15.14 -25.87
CA GLU A 111 -19.79 -14.84 -26.96
C GLU A 111 -20.10 -15.68 -28.22
N ALA A 112 -20.35 -16.98 -28.05
CA ALA A 112 -20.70 -17.88 -29.16
C ALA A 112 -22.00 -17.44 -29.86
N ASN A 113 -22.98 -16.93 -29.10
CA ASN A 113 -24.30 -16.54 -29.59
C ASN A 113 -24.46 -15.03 -29.80
N GLN A 114 -23.44 -14.23 -29.55
CA GLN A 114 -23.44 -12.74 -29.67
C GLN A 114 -24.54 -12.08 -28.81
N ILE A 115 -24.71 -12.60 -27.60
CA ILE A 115 -25.62 -12.02 -26.60
C ILE A 115 -24.85 -10.98 -25.80
N ALA A 116 -25.40 -9.81 -25.60
CA ALA A 116 -24.75 -8.72 -24.86
C ALA A 116 -24.23 -9.17 -23.48
N PRO A 117 -23.05 -8.65 -23.06
CA PRO A 117 -22.20 -7.60 -23.65
C PRO A 117 -21.33 -8.06 -24.83
N CYS A 118 -21.45 -9.31 -25.27
CA CYS A 118 -20.65 -9.85 -26.36
C CYS A 118 -21.09 -9.33 -27.73
N ARG A 119 -20.12 -9.14 -28.62
CA ARG A 119 -20.35 -8.60 -29.96
C ARG A 119 -19.37 -9.16 -30.99
N THR A 120 -19.65 -8.89 -32.26
CA THR A 120 -18.69 -9.16 -33.34
C THR A 120 -17.96 -7.89 -33.74
N VAL A 121 -16.64 -7.94 -33.68
CA VAL A 121 -15.76 -6.90 -34.19
C VAL A 121 -15.19 -7.33 -35.54
N ARG A 122 -15.21 -6.45 -36.53
CA ARG A 122 -14.61 -6.70 -37.87
C ARG A 122 -13.22 -6.08 -37.92
N SER A 123 -12.23 -6.92 -38.28
CA SER A 123 -10.87 -6.48 -38.55
C SER A 123 -10.35 -7.19 -39.79
N ASN A 124 -9.78 -6.44 -40.74
CA ASN A 124 -9.27 -6.96 -42.01
C ASN A 124 -10.29 -7.85 -42.78
N GLY A 125 -11.56 -7.47 -42.78
CA GLY A 125 -12.63 -8.19 -43.46
C GLY A 125 -13.13 -9.47 -42.77
N LYS A 126 -12.52 -9.84 -41.62
CA LYS A 126 -12.93 -11.01 -40.81
C LYS A 126 -13.68 -10.52 -39.53
N GLY A 127 -14.74 -11.24 -39.21
CA GLY A 127 -15.50 -11.04 -37.97
C GLY A 127 -14.91 -11.88 -36.84
N TYR A 128 -14.64 -11.22 -35.70
CA TYR A 128 -14.20 -11.87 -34.46
C TYR A 128 -15.26 -11.67 -33.40
N LYS A 129 -15.71 -12.76 -32.79
CA LYS A 129 -16.60 -12.70 -31.63
C LYS A 129 -15.75 -12.41 -30.39
N ILE A 130 -16.17 -11.46 -29.60
CA ILE A 130 -15.47 -11.02 -28.38
C ILE A 130 -16.48 -10.70 -27.28
N GLY A 131 -16.03 -10.71 -26.02
CA GLY A 131 -16.81 -10.23 -24.88
C GLY A 131 -17.09 -11.29 -23.83
N ALA A 132 -16.61 -12.55 -24.00
CA ALA A 132 -16.81 -13.58 -22.97
C ALA A 132 -16.31 -13.16 -21.59
N ARG A 133 -15.20 -12.43 -21.55
CA ARG A 133 -14.64 -11.89 -20.29
C ARG A 133 -15.53 -10.79 -19.70
N ASP A 134 -15.99 -9.87 -20.54
CA ASP A 134 -16.89 -8.80 -20.11
C ASP A 134 -18.21 -9.40 -19.58
N ALA A 135 -18.76 -10.41 -20.25
CA ALA A 135 -19.93 -11.13 -19.77
C ALA A 135 -19.67 -11.83 -18.42
N ALA A 136 -18.51 -12.48 -18.26
CA ALA A 136 -18.17 -13.15 -17.01
C ALA A 136 -17.94 -12.15 -15.86
N ILE A 137 -17.37 -10.97 -16.13
CA ILE A 137 -17.24 -9.88 -15.17
C ILE A 137 -18.61 -9.35 -14.73
N TRP A 138 -19.51 -9.11 -15.69
CA TRP A 138 -20.88 -8.69 -15.46
C TRP A 138 -21.66 -9.69 -14.58
N LEU A 139 -21.65 -10.96 -14.98
CA LEU A 139 -22.33 -12.03 -14.25
C LEU A 139 -21.77 -12.25 -12.84
N THR A 140 -20.47 -12.05 -12.65
CA THR A 140 -19.88 -12.11 -11.29
C THR A 140 -20.41 -11.01 -10.38
N ALA A 141 -20.67 -9.81 -10.92
CA ALA A 141 -21.26 -8.72 -10.12
C ALA A 141 -22.74 -9.04 -9.79
N ILE A 142 -23.47 -9.66 -10.67
CA ILE A 142 -24.85 -10.12 -10.43
C ILE A 142 -24.87 -11.25 -9.41
N ASP A 143 -24.04 -12.28 -9.58
CA ASP A 143 -23.87 -13.37 -8.60
C ASP A 143 -23.61 -12.82 -7.18
N TYR A 144 -22.76 -11.79 -7.09
CA TYR A 144 -22.50 -11.13 -5.80
C TYR A 144 -23.75 -10.45 -5.26
N ALA A 145 -24.49 -9.71 -6.09
CA ALA A 145 -25.72 -9.05 -5.69
C ALA A 145 -26.81 -10.03 -5.27
N GLU A 146 -26.88 -11.19 -5.90
CA GLU A 146 -27.84 -12.25 -5.54
C GLU A 146 -27.49 -12.92 -4.22
N ASP A 147 -26.18 -13.10 -3.93
CA ASP A 147 -25.71 -13.70 -2.69
C ASP A 147 -25.79 -12.72 -1.49
N HIS A 148 -26.00 -11.41 -1.72
CA HIS A 148 -26.03 -10.34 -0.71
C HIS A 148 -27.28 -9.45 -0.92
N ASP A 149 -28.42 -9.92 -0.49
CA ASP A 149 -29.74 -9.32 -0.75
C ASP A 149 -30.00 -8.03 0.04
N ASP A 150 -29.20 -7.78 1.08
CA ASP A 150 -29.22 -6.56 1.92
C ASP A 150 -28.26 -5.45 1.43
N GLU A 151 -27.45 -5.70 0.38
CA GLU A 151 -26.49 -4.73 -0.14
C GLU A 151 -26.96 -4.05 -1.42
N LEU A 152 -26.62 -2.76 -1.58
CA LEU A 152 -26.69 -2.05 -2.85
C LEU A 152 -25.40 -2.29 -3.63
N VAL A 153 -25.51 -2.74 -4.86
CA VAL A 153 -24.36 -3.05 -5.70
C VAL A 153 -24.22 -2.04 -6.84
N TYR A 154 -23.07 -1.41 -6.91
CA TYR A 154 -22.71 -0.48 -7.97
C TYR A 154 -21.70 -1.13 -8.92
N PHE A 155 -22.17 -1.49 -10.11
CA PHE A 155 -21.28 -1.96 -11.18
C PHE A 155 -20.66 -0.76 -11.89
N VAL A 156 -19.33 -0.61 -11.82
CA VAL A 156 -18.64 0.57 -12.36
C VAL A 156 -17.81 0.17 -13.57
N SER A 157 -18.14 0.68 -14.75
CA SER A 157 -17.40 0.45 -16.00
C SER A 157 -17.48 1.65 -16.94
N GLY A 158 -16.33 2.11 -17.40
CA GLY A 158 -16.25 3.14 -18.47
C GLY A 158 -16.48 2.59 -19.89
N ASN A 159 -16.70 1.28 -20.05
CA ASN A 159 -16.98 0.64 -21.34
C ASN A 159 -18.47 0.75 -21.70
N THR A 160 -18.91 1.96 -22.03
CA THR A 160 -20.30 2.24 -22.39
C THR A 160 -20.77 1.52 -23.65
N THR A 161 -19.84 1.07 -24.50
CA THR A 161 -20.18 0.33 -25.71
C THR A 161 -20.72 -1.08 -25.40
N ASP A 162 -20.18 -1.73 -24.39
CA ASP A 162 -20.52 -3.12 -24.05
C ASP A 162 -21.49 -3.19 -22.88
N PHE A 163 -21.40 -2.26 -21.91
CA PHE A 163 -22.23 -2.26 -20.69
C PHE A 163 -23.32 -1.17 -20.68
N GLY A 164 -23.47 -0.38 -21.76
CA GLY A 164 -24.41 0.74 -21.79
C GLY A 164 -23.91 2.00 -21.07
N ASP A 165 -24.67 3.07 -21.18
CA ASP A 165 -24.31 4.41 -20.71
C ASP A 165 -24.81 4.74 -19.29
N GLY A 166 -25.20 3.73 -18.53
CA GLY A 166 -25.78 3.87 -17.19
C GLY A 166 -27.28 4.20 -17.18
N THR A 167 -27.82 4.72 -18.28
CA THR A 167 -29.26 5.01 -18.41
C THR A 167 -30.01 3.94 -19.19
N LYS A 168 -29.33 3.30 -20.14
CA LYS A 168 -29.90 2.27 -21.00
C LYS A 168 -28.93 1.08 -21.13
N LEU A 169 -29.36 -0.06 -20.63
CA LEU A 169 -28.67 -1.33 -20.80
C LEU A 169 -29.16 -2.05 -22.06
N PRO A 170 -28.30 -2.90 -22.69
CA PRO A 170 -28.77 -3.86 -23.68
C PRO A 170 -29.86 -4.77 -23.10
N ASP A 171 -30.86 -5.16 -23.89
CA ASP A 171 -32.04 -5.90 -23.42
C ASP A 171 -31.68 -7.19 -22.66
N ALA A 172 -30.66 -7.94 -23.11
CA ALA A 172 -30.22 -9.15 -22.44
C ALA A 172 -29.61 -8.85 -21.05
N MET A 173 -28.87 -7.77 -20.92
CA MET A 173 -28.29 -7.36 -19.64
C MET A 173 -29.34 -6.77 -18.70
N PHE A 174 -30.33 -6.06 -19.23
CA PHE A 174 -31.46 -5.61 -18.43
C PHE A 174 -32.25 -6.80 -17.87
N ALA A 175 -32.47 -7.84 -18.70
CA ALA A 175 -33.13 -9.07 -18.27
C ALA A 175 -32.37 -9.77 -17.13
N ASP A 176 -31.03 -9.70 -17.12
CA ASP A 176 -30.21 -10.29 -16.05
C ASP A 176 -30.45 -9.66 -14.68
N ILE A 177 -30.76 -8.36 -14.63
CA ILE A 177 -30.85 -7.60 -13.37
C ILE A 177 -32.28 -7.21 -13.00
N VAL A 178 -33.28 -7.52 -13.81
CA VAL A 178 -34.67 -7.08 -13.60
C VAL A 178 -35.19 -7.44 -12.20
N HIS A 179 -34.78 -8.56 -11.65
CA HIS A 179 -35.19 -9.06 -10.33
C HIS A 179 -34.42 -8.44 -9.15
N ILE A 180 -33.35 -7.71 -9.43
CA ILE A 180 -32.50 -6.99 -8.46
C ILE A 180 -32.34 -5.52 -8.83
N ALA A 181 -33.18 -4.98 -9.72
CA ALA A 181 -33.03 -3.63 -10.27
C ALA A 181 -33.18 -2.51 -9.24
N ASP A 182 -33.79 -2.78 -8.10
CA ASP A 182 -33.94 -1.88 -6.98
C ASP A 182 -32.64 -1.69 -6.18
N ARG A 183 -31.69 -2.61 -6.33
CA ARG A 183 -30.42 -2.62 -5.59
C ARG A 183 -29.17 -2.87 -6.45
N PHE A 184 -29.30 -2.76 -7.78
CA PHE A 184 -28.19 -2.89 -8.71
C PHE A 184 -28.14 -1.69 -9.66
N GLU A 185 -27.09 -0.90 -9.61
CA GLU A 185 -26.94 0.33 -10.41
C GLU A 185 -25.62 0.27 -11.21
N VAL A 186 -25.65 0.78 -12.45
CA VAL A 186 -24.47 0.89 -13.30
C VAL A 186 -23.96 2.32 -13.29
N LEU A 187 -22.69 2.50 -12.92
CA LEU A 187 -21.97 3.78 -12.97
C LEU A 187 -20.91 3.72 -14.09
N THR A 188 -20.74 4.84 -14.78
CA THR A 188 -19.89 4.89 -15.99
C THR A 188 -18.50 5.45 -15.75
N SER A 189 -18.27 6.04 -14.57
CA SER A 189 -17.00 6.68 -14.25
C SER A 189 -16.66 6.59 -12.76
N LEU A 190 -15.37 6.77 -12.47
CA LEU A 190 -14.91 6.90 -11.10
C LEU A 190 -15.37 8.21 -10.45
N ASP A 191 -15.57 9.27 -11.24
CA ASP A 191 -16.06 10.54 -10.73
C ASP A 191 -17.50 10.42 -10.21
N GLU A 192 -18.34 9.61 -10.86
CA GLU A 192 -19.67 9.26 -10.34
C GLU A 192 -19.59 8.52 -9.02
N VAL A 193 -18.68 7.55 -8.88
CA VAL A 193 -18.44 6.86 -7.60
C VAL A 193 -18.02 7.85 -6.52
N ILE A 194 -17.04 8.69 -6.81
CA ILE A 194 -16.55 9.68 -5.85
C ILE A 194 -17.67 10.62 -5.42
N SER A 195 -18.42 11.18 -6.37
CA SER A 195 -19.53 12.11 -6.07
C SER A 195 -20.68 11.46 -5.31
N ARG A 196 -20.89 10.15 -5.49
CA ARG A 196 -21.93 9.38 -4.81
C ARG A 196 -21.57 9.14 -3.33
N PHE A 197 -20.32 8.74 -3.06
CA PHE A 197 -19.91 8.29 -1.73
C PHE A 197 -19.18 9.35 -0.92
N THR A 198 -18.75 10.45 -1.52
CA THR A 198 -18.02 11.50 -0.81
C THR A 198 -18.66 12.85 -1.01
N LYS A 199 -18.68 13.67 0.05
CA LYS A 199 -19.04 15.08 -0.03
C LYS A 199 -17.88 15.89 0.54
N PRO A 200 -17.44 16.97 -0.12
CA PRO A 200 -16.46 17.87 0.48
C PRO A 200 -16.93 18.31 1.86
N ALA A 201 -16.02 18.36 2.81
CA ALA A 201 -16.23 18.85 4.16
C ALA A 201 -15.13 19.86 4.51
N GLU A 202 -15.39 20.72 5.47
CA GLU A 202 -14.36 21.61 5.98
C GLU A 202 -13.31 20.78 6.76
N ALA A 203 -12.04 21.05 6.48
CA ALA A 203 -10.92 20.44 7.14
C ALA A 203 -10.42 21.36 8.24
N ASP A 204 -10.44 20.89 9.47
CA ASP A 204 -9.75 21.56 10.59
C ASP A 204 -8.33 21.01 10.71
N ALA A 205 -7.37 21.79 10.24
CA ALA A 205 -5.97 21.40 10.24
C ALA A 205 -5.40 21.23 11.66
N GLU A 206 -5.90 22.01 12.63
CA GLU A 206 -5.45 21.93 14.03
C GLU A 206 -5.95 20.61 14.66
N GLN A 207 -7.21 20.25 14.43
CA GLN A 207 -7.74 18.94 14.89
C GLN A 207 -7.01 17.76 14.26
N VAL A 208 -6.67 17.85 12.97
CA VAL A 208 -5.87 16.81 12.29
C VAL A 208 -4.49 16.69 12.93
N GLU A 209 -3.83 17.81 13.20
CA GLU A 209 -2.51 17.81 13.83
C GLU A 209 -2.56 17.28 15.27
N GLU A 210 -3.58 17.65 16.05
CA GLU A 210 -3.80 17.13 17.40
C GLU A 210 -4.04 15.61 17.38
N ALA A 211 -4.90 15.12 16.48
CA ALA A 211 -5.16 13.70 16.31
C ALA A 211 -3.91 12.90 15.94
N LEU A 212 -3.01 13.47 15.11
CA LEU A 212 -1.75 12.85 14.73
C LEU A 212 -0.69 12.85 15.85
N ARG A 213 -0.81 13.72 16.84
CA ARG A 213 0.07 13.76 18.01
C ARG A 213 -0.33 12.81 19.12
N THR A 214 -1.48 12.16 19.02
CA THR A 214 -1.93 11.21 20.03
C THR A 214 -0.96 10.03 20.17
N PRO A 215 -0.80 9.46 21.38
CA PRO A 215 0.02 8.27 21.57
C PRO A 215 -0.38 7.09 20.68
N SER A 216 -1.69 6.89 20.45
CA SER A 216 -2.21 5.84 19.57
C SER A 216 -1.79 6.05 18.11
N SER A 217 -1.84 7.28 17.59
CA SER A 217 -1.38 7.59 16.23
C SER A 217 0.13 7.41 16.07
N LEU A 218 0.92 7.83 17.06
CA LEU A 218 2.38 7.64 17.05
C LEU A 218 2.74 6.14 17.15
N ALA A 219 2.05 5.37 17.98
CA ALA A 219 2.25 3.93 18.08
C ALA A 219 1.94 3.23 16.74
N ALA A 220 0.80 3.55 16.11
CA ALA A 220 0.46 3.02 14.79
C ALA A 220 1.52 3.39 13.72
N LEU A 221 2.07 4.59 13.78
CA LEU A 221 3.14 5.03 12.88
C LEU A 221 4.43 4.23 13.09
N THR A 222 4.87 4.02 14.33
CA THR A 222 6.11 3.30 14.64
C THR A 222 6.01 1.83 14.24
N GLU A 223 4.86 1.21 14.45
CA GLU A 223 4.55 -0.14 13.96
C GLU A 223 4.60 -0.22 12.44
N TYR A 224 3.94 0.72 11.77
CA TYR A 224 3.96 0.80 10.32
C TYR A 224 5.36 1.03 9.78
N ALA A 225 6.16 1.91 10.38
CA ALA A 225 7.54 2.17 9.99
C ALA A 225 8.43 0.91 10.14
N ALA A 226 8.21 0.10 11.17
CA ALA A 226 8.96 -1.13 11.39
C ALA A 226 8.66 -2.23 10.37
N SER A 227 7.48 -2.24 9.75
CA SER A 227 6.99 -3.29 8.85
C SER A 227 6.93 -2.88 7.37
N THR A 228 6.97 -1.58 7.06
CA THR A 228 6.77 -1.08 5.70
C THR A 228 7.97 -1.31 4.78
N THR A 229 7.69 -1.47 3.49
CA THR A 229 8.72 -1.61 2.43
C THR A 229 9.64 -0.38 2.30
N ALA A 230 9.26 0.78 2.85
CA ALA A 230 10.13 1.96 2.88
C ALA A 230 11.44 1.71 3.63
N PHE A 231 11.43 0.80 4.61
CA PHE A 231 12.56 0.49 5.49
C PHE A 231 12.98 -0.99 5.45
N THR A 232 12.51 -1.77 4.48
CA THR A 232 12.93 -3.17 4.26
C THR A 232 13.98 -3.33 3.17
N HIS A 233 14.39 -2.22 2.54
CA HIS A 233 15.50 -2.13 1.59
C HIS A 233 16.48 -1.07 2.10
N PRO A 234 17.74 -1.06 1.63
CA PRO A 234 18.70 -0.06 2.07
C PRO A 234 18.17 1.37 1.89
N PHE A 235 18.06 2.10 2.98
CA PHE A 235 17.53 3.45 3.02
C PHE A 235 18.55 4.44 3.59
N MET A 236 18.48 5.69 3.13
CA MET A 236 19.39 6.75 3.55
C MET A 236 19.02 7.28 4.92
N CYS A 237 20.01 7.46 5.81
CA CYS A 237 19.79 7.93 7.18
C CYS A 237 20.98 8.76 7.67
N ASN A 238 20.74 9.62 8.67
CA ASN A 238 21.81 10.23 9.46
C ASN A 238 22.20 9.27 10.58
N THR A 239 23.49 9.11 10.81
CA THR A 239 24.01 8.31 11.93
C THR A 239 24.37 9.22 13.12
N ASN A 240 23.98 8.81 14.33
CA ASN A 240 24.23 9.50 15.58
C ASN A 240 23.86 11.01 15.54
N PRO A 241 22.62 11.38 15.20
CA PRO A 241 22.22 12.75 14.92
C PRO A 241 22.43 13.73 16.10
N HIS A 242 22.51 13.23 17.33
CA HIS A 242 22.72 14.04 18.54
C HIS A 242 24.19 14.32 18.90
N ARG A 243 25.16 13.79 18.19
CA ARG A 243 26.60 13.93 18.59
C ARG A 243 27.27 15.27 18.24
N GLY A 244 26.53 16.31 17.93
CA GLY A 244 27.11 17.66 17.77
C GLY A 244 28.12 17.83 16.62
N VAL A 245 28.51 16.76 15.98
CA VAL A 245 29.35 16.75 14.78
C VAL A 245 28.36 16.72 13.62
N GLY A 246 27.91 17.86 13.24
CA GLY A 246 26.99 18.16 12.13
C GLY A 246 26.26 16.98 11.47
N ILE A 247 25.12 17.22 10.91
CA ILE A 247 24.30 16.31 10.10
C ILE A 247 25.09 15.69 8.92
N GLU A 248 26.37 15.91 8.86
CA GLU A 248 27.28 15.44 7.81
C GLU A 248 27.51 13.91 7.81
N SER A 249 27.22 13.24 8.94
CA SER A 249 27.37 11.79 9.03
C SER A 249 26.09 11.10 8.51
N HIS A 250 26.10 10.74 7.26
CA HIS A 250 25.04 9.96 6.62
C HIS A 250 25.53 8.58 6.19
N SER A 251 24.60 7.62 6.15
CA SER A 251 24.87 6.24 5.76
C SER A 251 23.62 5.62 5.16
N PHE A 252 23.73 4.35 4.80
CA PHE A 252 22.59 3.51 4.47
C PHE A 252 22.36 2.52 5.61
N ALA A 253 21.10 2.33 5.99
CA ALA A 253 20.66 1.27 6.88
C ALA A 253 19.86 0.23 6.11
N ASP A 254 19.95 -1.04 6.51
CA ASP A 254 19.17 -2.12 5.93
C ASP A 254 17.77 -2.21 6.53
N GLN A 255 17.68 -1.96 7.84
CA GLN A 255 16.42 -2.08 8.58
C GLN A 255 16.54 -1.41 9.95
N TRP A 256 15.39 -1.14 10.55
CA TRP A 256 15.30 -0.80 11.96
C TRP A 256 15.58 -2.01 12.84
N ILE A 257 16.22 -1.78 13.98
CA ILE A 257 16.37 -2.75 15.06
C ILE A 257 15.33 -2.42 16.13
N GLY A 258 14.15 -3.01 16.00
CA GLY A 258 12.97 -2.62 16.78
C GLY A 258 12.23 -1.40 16.17
N PRO A 259 11.05 -1.05 16.69
CA PRO A 259 10.30 0.10 16.24
C PRO A 259 11.04 1.40 16.56
N PRO A 260 11.11 2.35 15.62
CA PRO A 260 11.71 3.68 15.90
C PRO A 260 10.77 4.52 16.76
N SER A 261 11.31 5.44 17.53
CA SER A 261 10.54 6.54 18.12
C SER A 261 10.17 7.55 17.03
N ALA A 262 8.99 8.18 17.15
CA ALA A 262 8.46 9.08 16.15
C ALA A 262 7.98 10.40 16.74
N ALA A 263 8.19 11.49 16.01
CA ALA A 263 7.61 12.80 16.29
C ALA A 263 6.97 13.38 15.03
N LEU A 264 5.84 14.07 15.20
CA LEU A 264 5.21 14.85 14.16
C LEU A 264 6.01 16.13 13.92
N ASP A 265 6.46 16.34 12.67
CA ASP A 265 7.14 17.56 12.27
C ASP A 265 6.19 18.58 11.64
N SER A 266 5.49 18.19 10.60
CA SER A 266 4.57 19.08 9.90
C SER A 266 3.45 18.34 9.18
N VAL A 267 2.32 19.03 9.04
CA VAL A 267 1.13 18.58 8.31
C VAL A 267 0.85 19.56 7.18
N ARG A 268 0.51 19.05 6.00
CA ARG A 268 0.17 19.86 4.83
C ARG A 268 -0.83 19.13 3.93
N ASP A 269 -1.36 19.83 2.94
CA ASP A 269 -2.32 19.30 1.95
C ASP A 269 -3.50 18.60 2.62
N VAL A 270 -4.03 19.22 3.70
CA VAL A 270 -5.19 18.68 4.42
C VAL A 270 -6.42 18.85 3.56
N SER A 271 -7.18 17.77 3.39
CA SER A 271 -8.50 17.82 2.77
C SER A 271 -9.45 16.90 3.52
N ALA A 272 -10.71 17.31 3.64
CA ALA A 272 -11.74 16.55 4.33
C ALA A 272 -12.88 16.17 3.40
N HIS A 273 -13.39 14.97 3.61
CA HIS A 273 -14.54 14.42 2.90
C HIS A 273 -15.46 13.74 3.90
N ARG A 274 -16.76 13.97 3.74
CA ARG A 274 -17.77 13.20 4.45
C ARG A 274 -18.03 11.91 3.67
N ILE A 275 -17.82 10.78 4.35
CA ILE A 275 -18.10 9.45 3.83
C ILE A 275 -19.07 8.80 4.83
N GLY A 276 -20.31 8.50 4.41
CA GLY A 276 -21.36 8.11 5.32
C GLY A 276 -21.66 9.17 6.38
N SER A 277 -21.66 8.79 7.66
CA SER A 277 -21.88 9.69 8.80
C SER A 277 -20.61 10.36 9.32
N HIS A 278 -19.42 9.96 8.84
CA HIS A 278 -18.14 10.39 9.37
C HIS A 278 -17.40 11.36 8.46
N VAL A 279 -16.63 12.26 9.06
CA VAL A 279 -15.68 13.10 8.34
C VAL A 279 -14.33 12.42 8.36
N TRP A 280 -13.76 12.25 7.18
CA TRP A 280 -12.45 11.66 6.96
C TRP A 280 -11.52 12.72 6.39
N CYS A 281 -10.36 12.86 7.00
CA CYS A 281 -9.34 13.80 6.57
C CYS A 281 -8.17 13.05 5.95
N THR A 282 -7.69 13.54 4.82
CA THR A 282 -6.41 13.12 4.27
C THR A 282 -5.39 14.22 4.46
N ALA A 283 -4.15 13.87 4.78
CA ALA A 283 -3.08 14.82 5.00
C ALA A 283 -1.73 14.25 4.53
N THR A 284 -0.87 15.13 4.05
CA THR A 284 0.56 14.82 3.86
C THR A 284 1.28 15.16 5.14
N VAL A 285 1.88 14.17 5.77
CA VAL A 285 2.50 14.29 7.08
C VAL A 285 3.99 14.02 6.97
N ARG A 286 4.80 14.91 7.52
CA ARG A 286 6.23 14.72 7.70
C ARG A 286 6.52 14.32 9.14
N TRP A 287 7.21 13.21 9.29
CA TRP A 287 7.61 12.62 10.55
C TRP A 287 9.11 12.68 10.71
N LEU A 288 9.56 12.78 11.95
CA LEU A 288 10.94 12.59 12.35
C LEU A 288 11.01 11.26 13.09
N LEU A 289 11.80 10.33 12.57
CA LEU A 289 11.98 9.01 13.17
C LEU A 289 13.41 8.88 13.68
N GLN A 290 13.56 8.27 14.85
CA GLN A 290 14.85 7.96 15.44
C GLN A 290 14.80 6.60 16.12
N GLY A 291 15.85 5.81 15.95
CA GLY A 291 15.93 4.47 16.54
C GLY A 291 17.27 3.81 16.24
N PHE A 292 17.39 2.53 16.59
CA PHE A 292 18.55 1.75 16.22
C PHE A 292 18.35 1.16 14.84
N GLY A 293 19.40 1.22 13.99
CA GLY A 293 19.40 0.66 12.65
C GLY A 293 20.61 -0.19 12.37
N ALA A 294 20.42 -1.30 11.63
CA ALA A 294 21.50 -2.09 11.09
C ALA A 294 22.05 -1.36 9.87
N LEU A 295 23.36 -1.04 9.87
CA LEU A 295 23.99 -0.33 8.76
C LEU A 295 24.23 -1.27 7.58
N TYR A 296 23.93 -0.78 6.37
CA TYR A 296 24.05 -1.52 5.12
C TYR A 296 25.50 -1.99 4.89
N ARG A 297 25.66 -3.28 4.57
CA ARG A 297 26.96 -3.92 4.35
C ARG A 297 27.98 -3.73 5.49
N SER A 298 27.49 -3.52 6.70
CA SER A 298 28.32 -3.37 7.89
C SER A 298 27.79 -4.28 9.00
N PRO A 299 28.66 -4.93 9.79
CA PRO A 299 28.21 -5.65 10.98
C PRO A 299 27.76 -4.72 12.12
N ARG A 300 27.90 -3.40 11.93
CA ARG A 300 27.62 -2.40 12.95
C ARG A 300 26.16 -1.97 12.93
N SER A 301 25.66 -1.66 14.08
CA SER A 301 24.43 -0.91 14.29
C SER A 301 24.74 0.48 14.83
N ALA A 302 23.86 1.43 14.58
CA ALA A 302 23.99 2.80 15.08
C ALA A 302 22.62 3.36 15.43
N VAL A 303 22.62 4.42 16.23
CA VAL A 303 21.45 5.30 16.32
C VAL A 303 21.31 6.02 14.97
N ILE A 304 20.18 5.86 14.34
CA ILE A 304 19.89 6.51 13.06
C ILE A 304 18.66 7.40 13.17
N GLY A 305 18.67 8.47 12.39
CA GLY A 305 17.54 9.38 12.26
C GLY A 305 17.19 9.63 10.81
N VAL A 306 15.90 9.75 10.53
CA VAL A 306 15.39 10.07 9.19
C VAL A 306 14.18 11.00 9.28
N ALA A 307 13.98 11.78 8.23
CA ALA A 307 12.71 12.41 7.95
C ALA A 307 11.93 11.53 6.97
N TRP A 308 10.63 11.36 7.23
CA TRP A 308 9.78 10.51 6.44
C TRP A 308 8.44 11.16 6.14
N GLU A 309 8.01 11.10 4.89
CA GLU A 309 6.72 11.65 4.48
C GLU A 309 5.74 10.53 4.18
N THR A 310 4.53 10.65 4.74
CA THR A 310 3.42 9.74 4.46
C THR A 310 2.18 10.53 4.04
N ARG A 311 1.34 9.92 3.22
CA ARG A 311 -0.03 10.36 3.01
C ARG A 311 -0.91 9.52 3.91
N VAL A 312 -1.68 10.16 4.77
CA VAL A 312 -2.52 9.50 5.76
C VAL A 312 -3.99 9.80 5.53
N LEU A 313 -4.83 8.87 5.95
CA LEU A 313 -6.26 9.03 6.13
C LEU A 313 -6.56 8.87 7.62
N LEU A 314 -7.32 9.78 8.18
CA LEU A 314 -7.75 9.70 9.57
C LEU A 314 -9.17 10.25 9.75
N SER A 315 -9.86 9.74 10.75
CA SER A 315 -11.06 10.38 11.29
C SER A 315 -10.65 11.14 12.55
N PRO A 316 -10.66 12.49 12.54
CA PRO A 316 -10.25 13.27 13.71
C PRO A 316 -11.30 13.24 14.83
N THR A 317 -12.53 12.79 14.52
CA THR A 317 -13.65 12.75 15.47
C THR A 317 -13.78 11.35 16.05
N GLY A 318 -13.56 11.20 17.36
CA GLY A 318 -13.67 9.94 18.09
C GLY A 318 -12.72 9.89 19.28
N ALA A 319 -12.95 8.95 20.20
CA ALA A 319 -12.07 8.77 21.38
C ALA A 319 -10.67 8.29 20.98
N GLU A 320 -10.56 7.56 19.88
CA GLU A 320 -9.29 7.12 19.29
C GLU A 320 -9.31 7.40 17.79
N PRO A 321 -8.42 8.28 17.27
CA PRO A 321 -8.31 8.54 15.85
C PRO A 321 -7.93 7.27 15.09
N LYS A 322 -8.74 6.86 14.13
CA LYS A 322 -8.39 5.74 13.24
C LYS A 322 -7.44 6.26 12.17
N LEU A 323 -6.16 5.89 12.26
CA LEU A 323 -5.11 6.29 11.33
C LEU A 323 -4.84 5.18 10.31
N THR A 324 -4.85 5.52 9.03
CA THR A 324 -4.52 4.62 7.93
C THR A 324 -3.45 5.26 7.05
N PHE A 325 -2.40 4.52 6.72
CA PHE A 325 -1.33 4.99 5.83
C PHE A 325 -1.69 4.64 4.38
N LEU A 326 -2.02 5.66 3.58
CA LEU A 326 -2.42 5.48 2.19
C LEU A 326 -1.22 5.25 1.27
N ARG A 327 -0.14 5.97 1.54
CA ARG A 327 1.15 5.83 0.83
C ARG A 327 2.27 6.44 1.65
N HIS A 328 3.50 6.09 1.30
CA HIS A 328 4.70 6.69 1.87
C HIS A 328 5.70 7.07 0.77
N MET A 329 6.55 8.01 1.07
CA MET A 329 7.74 8.36 0.29
C MET A 329 8.95 7.58 0.83
N GLY A 330 10.05 7.59 0.10
CA GLY A 330 11.34 7.13 0.64
C GLY A 330 11.81 8.02 1.78
N SER A 331 12.67 7.48 2.66
CA SER A 331 13.32 8.25 3.73
C SER A 331 14.18 9.36 3.16
N ARG A 332 14.31 10.45 3.92
CA ARG A 332 15.18 11.58 3.62
C ARG A 332 16.10 11.86 4.80
N LEU A 333 17.23 12.46 4.51
CA LEU A 333 18.13 12.95 5.55
C LEU A 333 17.46 14.05 6.37
N LEU A 334 17.81 14.11 7.64
CA LEU A 334 17.40 15.16 8.54
C LEU A 334 18.03 16.50 8.12
N ARG A 335 17.32 17.60 8.36
CA ARG A 335 17.84 18.96 8.29
C ARG A 335 18.48 19.33 9.63
N PRO A 336 19.36 20.36 9.69
CA PRO A 336 19.92 20.84 10.95
C PRO A 336 18.87 21.07 12.04
N ASP A 337 17.78 21.74 11.69
CA ASP A 337 16.72 22.10 12.62
C ASP A 337 15.85 20.90 13.06
N ASP A 338 15.92 19.77 12.34
CA ASP A 338 15.16 18.58 12.69
C ASP A 338 15.75 17.88 13.93
N VAL A 339 17.06 18.00 14.15
CA VAL A 339 17.76 17.31 15.25
C VAL A 339 17.22 17.70 16.63
N VAL A 340 16.86 18.96 16.81
CA VAL A 340 16.30 19.47 18.09
C VAL A 340 14.88 18.93 18.33
N ARG A 341 14.20 18.53 17.25
CA ARG A 341 12.81 18.04 17.30
C ARG A 341 12.71 16.52 17.20
N LEU A 342 13.85 15.82 17.15
CA LEU A 342 13.85 14.36 17.18
C LEU A 342 13.22 13.85 18.47
N PRO A 343 12.43 12.75 18.40
CA PRO A 343 11.88 12.15 19.60
C PRO A 343 12.99 11.60 20.48
N SER A 344 12.80 11.60 21.80
CA SER A 344 13.73 10.97 22.72
C SER A 344 13.79 9.46 22.46
N LEU A 345 14.97 8.88 22.42
CA LEU A 345 15.16 7.42 22.32
C LEU A 345 14.67 6.67 23.57
N TRP A 346 14.44 7.42 24.65
CA TRP A 346 14.24 6.88 25.99
C TRP A 346 12.83 7.11 26.54
N ALA A 347 11.92 7.68 25.73
CA ALA A 347 10.64 8.16 26.22
C ALA A 347 9.62 7.09 26.63
N GLU A 348 9.80 5.81 26.26
CA GLU A 348 8.78 4.80 26.59
C GLU A 348 9.43 3.45 26.94
N GLY A 349 9.86 3.27 28.16
CA GLY A 349 10.20 1.92 28.63
C GLY A 349 11.26 1.79 29.71
N LEU A 350 11.88 2.88 30.12
CA LEU A 350 12.79 2.92 31.28
C LEU A 350 12.28 3.76 32.43
N ASP A 351 11.13 4.37 32.27
CA ASP A 351 10.49 5.17 33.31
C ASP A 351 9.54 4.35 34.14
N SER A 352 10.05 3.63 35.10
CA SER A 352 9.22 3.51 36.29
C SER A 352 9.91 3.94 37.59
N GLU A 353 11.23 4.10 37.64
CA GLU A 353 11.85 4.52 38.93
C GLU A 353 13.21 5.26 38.84
N ALA A 354 13.75 5.56 37.67
CA ALA A 354 15.01 6.32 37.59
C ALA A 354 14.86 7.41 36.51
N GLY A 355 14.95 8.65 36.94
CA GLY A 355 14.92 9.84 36.09
C GLY A 355 15.89 9.74 34.91
N GLU A 356 15.72 10.62 33.90
CA GLU A 356 16.50 10.66 32.67
C GLU A 356 17.99 10.32 32.95
N PRO A 357 18.55 9.35 32.22
CA PRO A 357 19.95 9.04 32.39
C PRO A 357 20.76 10.29 32.06
N GLY A 358 21.54 10.79 33.03
CA GLY A 358 22.37 11.96 32.82
C GLY A 358 23.27 11.81 31.60
N PRO A 359 23.77 12.89 31.02
CA PRO A 359 24.52 12.89 29.76
C PRO A 359 25.68 11.90 29.75
N GLU A 360 26.29 11.61 30.90
CA GLU A 360 27.37 10.62 31.04
C GLU A 360 26.88 9.16 30.82
N LYS A 361 25.68 8.80 31.28
CA LYS A 361 25.10 7.48 31.05
C LYS A 361 24.66 7.28 29.59
N THR A 362 24.14 8.34 28.99
CA THR A 362 23.77 8.34 27.57
C THR A 362 25.00 8.17 26.68
N GLU A 363 26.09 8.84 27.05
CA GLU A 363 27.37 8.73 26.31
C GLU A 363 28.02 7.36 26.49
N LEU A 364 27.97 6.79 27.69
CA LEU A 364 28.46 5.44 27.98
C LEU A 364 27.66 4.37 27.22
N LEU A 365 26.34 4.49 27.16
CA LEU A 365 25.48 3.60 26.39
C LEU A 365 25.71 3.75 24.88
N LEU A 366 25.93 4.95 24.39
CA LEU A 366 26.30 5.21 23.01
C LEU A 366 27.70 4.66 22.68
N GLN A 367 28.66 4.73 23.62
CA GLN A 367 29.97 4.10 23.47
C GLN A 367 29.87 2.58 23.46
N LEU A 368 29.09 1.97 24.35
CA LEU A 368 28.83 0.52 24.37
C LEU A 368 28.14 0.04 23.09
N LEU A 369 27.28 0.85 22.49
CA LEU A 369 26.60 0.53 21.22
C LEU A 369 27.51 0.70 19.99
N THR A 370 28.61 1.43 20.11
CA THR A 370 29.58 1.65 19.03
C THR A 370 30.78 0.73 19.10
N ASP A 371 31.03 0.05 20.23
CA ASP A 371 32.03 -1.03 20.35
C ASP A 371 31.46 -2.35 19.87
N ASP A 372 32.19 -3.04 18.98
CA ASP A 372 31.75 -4.29 18.32
C ASP A 372 31.27 -5.38 19.27
N ALA A 373 31.83 -5.47 20.47
CA ALA A 373 31.47 -6.44 21.51
C ALA A 373 30.22 -6.02 22.30
N GLY A 374 30.08 -4.73 22.63
CA GLY A 374 28.94 -4.17 23.32
C GLY A 374 27.70 -4.09 22.43
N ALA A 375 27.85 -3.78 21.16
CA ALA A 375 26.76 -3.71 20.19
C ALA A 375 26.09 -5.08 19.97
N ARG A 376 26.84 -6.18 19.98
CA ARG A 376 26.27 -7.54 19.89
C ARG A 376 25.44 -7.89 21.11
N SER A 377 25.95 -7.59 22.31
CA SER A 377 25.26 -7.91 23.58
C SER A 377 23.97 -7.12 23.75
N VAL A 378 23.99 -5.83 23.40
CA VAL A 378 22.77 -4.97 23.46
C VAL A 378 21.79 -5.36 22.36
N ARG A 379 22.27 -5.74 21.17
CA ARG A 379 21.45 -6.21 20.06
C ARG A 379 20.74 -7.52 20.43
N GLU A 380 21.43 -8.46 21.07
CA GLU A 380 20.83 -9.72 21.56
C GLU A 380 19.81 -9.48 22.66
N LEU A 381 20.09 -8.58 23.60
CA LEU A 381 19.17 -8.21 24.68
C LEU A 381 17.92 -7.49 24.16
N GLN A 382 18.07 -6.59 23.21
CA GLN A 382 16.92 -5.85 22.61
C GLN A 382 16.11 -6.76 21.70
N LEU A 383 16.73 -7.63 20.89
CA LEU A 383 16.03 -8.63 20.09
C LEU A 383 15.26 -9.59 20.98
N LYS A 384 15.87 -10.02 22.09
CA LYS A 384 15.24 -10.93 23.04
C LYS A 384 14.05 -10.27 23.74
N ARG A 385 14.18 -9.03 24.17
CA ARG A 385 13.09 -8.26 24.78
C ARG A 385 11.97 -7.95 23.77
N TRP A 386 12.31 -7.55 22.53
CA TRP A 386 11.36 -7.35 21.44
C TRP A 386 10.63 -8.64 21.09
N MET A 387 11.30 -9.79 21.03
CA MET A 387 10.65 -11.09 20.84
C MET A 387 9.76 -11.49 22.02
N GLU A 388 10.10 -11.10 23.24
CA GLU A 388 9.31 -11.38 24.45
C GLU A 388 8.05 -10.49 24.53
N ASP A 389 8.16 -9.22 24.15
CA ASP A 389 7.06 -8.23 24.23
C ASP A 389 6.07 -8.33 23.05
N TRP A 390 6.57 -8.69 21.86
CA TRP A 390 5.77 -8.69 20.60
C TRP A 390 5.19 -10.05 20.20
N HIS A 391 5.70 -11.17 20.74
CA HIS A 391 5.20 -12.52 20.42
C HIS A 391 5.01 -13.39 21.66
N PRO A 392 3.97 -13.12 22.48
CA PRO A 392 3.64 -14.03 23.59
C PRO A 392 3.25 -15.44 23.13
N THR A 393 2.92 -15.65 21.86
CA THR A 393 2.54 -16.93 21.25
C THR A 393 3.72 -17.85 20.87
N TRP A 394 4.97 -17.34 20.88
CA TRP A 394 6.15 -18.14 20.51
C TRP A 394 6.71 -19.03 21.65
N ARG A 395 6.20 -18.91 22.86
CA ARG A 395 6.63 -19.76 24.00
C ARG A 395 6.11 -21.20 23.96
N GLY A 396 5.38 -21.63 22.93
CA GLY A 396 4.67 -22.91 22.91
C GLY A 396 5.09 -23.94 21.86
N GLN A 397 6.10 -23.68 21.01
CA GLN A 397 6.44 -24.62 19.92
C GLN A 397 7.91 -25.07 19.84
N GLY A 398 8.62 -25.05 20.93
CA GLY A 398 10.01 -25.47 20.99
C GLY A 398 10.29 -26.63 21.90
N ASP A 399 9.48 -27.73 21.88
CA ASP A 399 9.87 -29.03 22.45
C ASP A 399 8.98 -30.16 21.87
N HIS A 400 9.18 -30.46 20.60
CA HIS A 400 8.88 -31.79 20.07
C HIS A 400 10.08 -32.28 19.30
N ASN A 401 10.94 -32.98 20.01
CA ASN A 401 11.96 -33.83 19.48
C ASN A 401 11.34 -35.16 19.03
N PRO A 402 11.33 -35.50 17.73
CA PRO A 402 10.94 -36.83 17.29
C PRO A 402 12.18 -37.71 17.21
N SER A 403 12.54 -38.34 18.35
CA SER A 403 13.43 -39.50 18.33
C SER A 403 12.89 -40.49 19.34
N ALA A 404 12.16 -41.48 18.84
CA ALA A 404 12.08 -42.87 19.25
C ALA A 404 10.83 -43.52 18.67
N GLU A 405 10.98 -44.30 17.73
CA GLU A 405 10.50 -45.61 17.26
C GLU A 405 10.25 -45.67 15.75
#